data_ecee7118e42052569381c6f81343eb3b
#
_entry.id   ecee7118e42052569381c6f81343eb3b
#
_cell.length_a   1.000
_cell.length_b   1.000
_cell.length_c   1.000
_cell.angle_alpha   90.00
_cell.angle_beta   90.00
_cell.angle_gamma   90.00
#
_symmetry.space_group_name_H-M   'P 1'
#
loop_
_entity.id
_entity.type
_entity.pdbx_description
1 polymer ?
#
loop_
_entity_poly.entity_id
_entity_poly.type
_entity_poly.pdbx_seq_one_letter_code
_entity_poly.pdbx_strand_id
1 'polypeptide(L)'
;MPQFNLMDARLKLERAREHILDVERAVENLTAPELYKISIQRDESPYLSVDFETLHDGNQYLSAIIGDAIGNLRSSLDYLMGGVVKPLGGNPAKVTFPFADNEKGFKGEVRAAPLLLTPDLVDVFDKIEAYEGGAGRNLWAINKLRNIDKHRLLITVNHLAGIKASWRAGSSTFTNCGMWVEAGKQGKAIRAPAADFEFTSYPTPMFQIMFDEPKVPPFTEVGPFLHLAASDIDSLLQSLEKV
;
A
#
# COMPACT_ATOMS: atom_id res chain seq x y z
N MET A 1 12.45 -31.58 -14.59
CA MET A 1 12.11 -30.21 -15.01
C MET A 1 13.32 -29.30 -14.89
N PRO A 2 13.48 -28.23 -15.67
CA PRO A 2 14.59 -27.32 -15.50
C PRO A 2 14.48 -26.62 -14.13
N GLN A 3 15.59 -26.49 -13.41
CA GLN A 3 15.63 -25.80 -12.14
C GLN A 3 15.63 -24.29 -12.40
N PHE A 4 14.64 -23.57 -11.85
CA PHE A 4 14.55 -22.11 -11.97
C PHE A 4 15.50 -21.42 -10.98
N ASN A 5 16.19 -20.39 -11.44
CA ASN A 5 16.98 -19.55 -10.54
C ASN A 5 16.18 -18.30 -10.18
N LEU A 6 15.56 -18.30 -9.01
CA LEU A 6 14.72 -17.22 -8.50
C LEU A 6 15.43 -16.33 -7.46
N MET A 7 16.76 -16.51 -7.27
CA MET A 7 17.52 -15.79 -6.25
C MET A 7 17.47 -14.27 -6.43
N ASP A 8 17.64 -13.78 -7.65
CA ASP A 8 17.61 -12.33 -7.93
C ASP A 8 16.24 -11.73 -7.65
N ALA A 9 15.15 -12.47 -7.95
CA ALA A 9 13.81 -12.07 -7.62
C ALA A 9 13.58 -11.96 -6.11
N ARG A 10 14.10 -12.93 -5.34
CA ARG A 10 14.05 -12.90 -3.87
C ARG A 10 14.83 -11.72 -3.29
N LEU A 11 16.04 -11.45 -3.78
CA LEU A 11 16.81 -10.28 -3.34
C LEU A 11 16.06 -8.96 -3.58
N LYS A 12 15.35 -8.85 -4.71
CA LYS A 12 14.52 -7.67 -4.99
C LYS A 12 13.30 -7.59 -4.08
N LEU A 13 12.69 -8.72 -3.75
CA LEU A 13 11.57 -8.77 -2.80
C LEU A 13 12.03 -8.38 -1.38
N GLU A 14 13.18 -8.88 -0.92
CA GLU A 14 13.73 -8.48 0.38
C GLU A 14 14.04 -6.97 0.42
N ARG A 15 14.62 -6.42 -0.64
CA ARG A 15 14.85 -4.97 -0.72
C ARG A 15 13.55 -4.17 -0.69
N ALA A 16 12.49 -4.68 -1.33
CA ALA A 16 11.16 -4.07 -1.25
C ALA A 16 10.63 -4.07 0.19
N ARG A 17 10.79 -5.18 0.92
CA ARG A 17 10.38 -5.30 2.33
C ARG A 17 11.11 -4.30 3.24
N GLU A 18 12.40 -4.06 3.01
CA GLU A 18 13.16 -3.03 3.73
C GLU A 18 12.54 -1.63 3.50
N HIS A 19 12.23 -1.27 2.26
CA HIS A 19 11.58 0.00 1.96
C HIS A 19 10.15 0.09 2.53
N ILE A 20 9.41 -1.02 2.61
CA ILE A 20 8.10 -1.04 3.27
C ILE A 20 8.25 -0.71 4.76
N LEU A 21 9.25 -1.27 5.43
CA LEU A 21 9.57 -0.91 6.82
C LEU A 21 10.00 0.56 6.97
N ASP A 22 10.71 1.12 5.99
CA ASP A 22 11.06 2.54 5.99
C ASP A 22 9.81 3.43 5.84
N VAL A 23 8.82 3.01 5.02
CA VAL A 23 7.50 3.69 4.94
C VAL A 23 6.81 3.66 6.31
N GLU A 24 6.74 2.51 6.97
CA GLU A 24 6.11 2.37 8.29
C GLU A 24 6.78 3.28 9.33
N ARG A 25 8.12 3.29 9.40
CA ARG A 25 8.87 4.17 10.29
C ARG A 25 8.63 5.65 9.99
N ALA A 26 8.54 6.01 8.71
CA ALA A 26 8.25 7.39 8.32
C ALA A 26 6.83 7.81 8.76
N VAL A 27 5.84 6.90 8.66
CA VAL A 27 4.48 7.13 9.16
C VAL A 27 4.44 7.24 10.68
N GLU A 28 5.15 6.35 11.39
CA GLU A 28 5.26 6.42 12.86
C GLU A 28 5.84 7.75 13.31
N ASN A 29 6.85 8.27 12.62
CA ASN A 29 7.44 9.57 12.94
C ASN A 29 6.45 10.75 12.80
N LEU A 30 5.37 10.61 12.00
CA LEU A 30 4.31 11.62 11.92
C LEU A 30 3.45 11.69 13.19
N THR A 31 3.54 10.70 14.07
CA THR A 31 2.85 10.71 15.39
C THR A 31 3.64 11.42 16.48
N ALA A 32 4.79 12.01 16.18
CA ALA A 32 5.60 12.74 17.13
C ALA A 32 4.82 13.95 17.71
N PRO A 33 4.84 14.16 19.04
CA PRO A 33 3.99 15.15 19.70
C PRO A 33 4.14 16.58 19.19
N GLU A 34 5.30 16.94 18.67
CA GLU A 34 5.59 18.24 18.07
C GLU A 34 4.94 18.49 16.71
N LEU A 35 4.40 17.43 16.07
CA LEU A 35 3.83 17.51 14.73
C LEU A 35 2.31 17.66 14.71
N TYR A 36 1.67 17.66 15.87
CA TYR A 36 0.22 17.83 15.96
C TYR A 36 -0.19 18.55 17.24
N LYS A 37 -1.42 19.08 17.24
CA LYS A 37 -2.03 19.70 18.40
C LYS A 37 -3.44 19.16 18.60
N ILE A 38 -3.72 18.66 19.79
CA ILE A 38 -5.07 18.32 20.24
C ILE A 38 -5.50 19.40 21.22
N SER A 39 -6.62 20.08 20.94
CA SER A 39 -7.20 21.06 21.85
C SER A 39 -8.63 20.73 22.18
N ILE A 40 -8.96 20.84 23.46
CA ILE A 40 -10.31 20.63 23.96
C ILE A 40 -10.86 21.99 24.33
N GLN A 41 -11.90 22.43 23.61
CA GLN A 41 -12.50 23.74 23.83
C GLN A 41 -13.94 23.56 24.32
N ARG A 42 -14.31 24.29 25.35
CA ARG A 42 -15.72 24.49 25.73
C ARG A 42 -16.19 25.77 25.06
N ASP A 43 -17.09 25.62 24.08
CA ASP A 43 -17.75 26.76 23.46
C ASP A 43 -18.67 27.47 24.48
N GLU A 44 -19.14 28.71 24.17
CA GLU A 44 -20.22 29.38 24.91
C GLU A 44 -21.56 28.59 24.84
N SER A 45 -21.65 27.61 23.99
CA SER A 45 -22.75 26.64 23.89
C SER A 45 -22.55 25.48 24.87
N PRO A 46 -23.61 24.69 25.20
CA PRO A 46 -23.49 23.54 26.10
C PRO A 46 -22.66 22.39 25.49
N TYR A 47 -21.86 22.66 24.47
CA TYR A 47 -21.06 21.67 23.75
C TYR A 47 -19.57 21.86 23.99
N LEU A 48 -18.88 20.73 23.98
CA LEU A 48 -17.42 20.61 23.95
C LEU A 48 -17.00 20.24 22.54
N SER A 49 -15.95 20.88 22.03
CA SER A 49 -15.27 20.47 20.80
C SER A 49 -13.87 19.95 21.12
N VAL A 50 -13.49 18.88 20.42
CA VAL A 50 -12.10 18.41 20.36
C VAL A 50 -11.59 18.73 18.97
N ASP A 51 -10.64 19.64 18.91
CA ASP A 51 -10.00 20.03 17.66
C ASP A 51 -8.68 19.31 17.51
N PHE A 52 -8.38 18.86 16.30
CA PHE A 52 -7.12 18.27 15.91
C PHE A 52 -6.51 19.08 14.78
N GLU A 53 -5.26 19.42 14.91
CA GLU A 53 -4.48 20.19 13.94
C GLU A 53 -3.16 19.47 13.70
N THR A 54 -2.81 19.23 12.44
CA THR A 54 -1.46 18.79 12.05
C THR A 54 -0.62 20.02 11.74
N LEU A 55 0.59 20.07 12.30
CA LEU A 55 1.55 21.16 12.11
C LEU A 55 2.47 20.93 10.91
N HIS A 56 2.21 19.88 10.13
CA HIS A 56 3.02 19.48 8.97
C HIS A 56 2.15 19.05 7.80
N ASP A 57 2.50 19.48 6.57
CA ASP A 57 1.76 19.17 5.32
C ASP A 57 2.02 17.76 4.76
N GLY A 58 2.68 16.90 5.54
CA GLY A 58 3.12 15.58 5.10
C GLY A 58 4.57 15.58 4.60
N ASN A 59 5.09 14.40 4.36
CA ASN A 59 6.49 14.21 4.03
C ASN A 59 6.66 13.82 2.55
N GLN A 60 7.17 14.75 1.71
CA GLN A 60 7.49 14.46 0.29
C GLN A 60 8.49 13.28 0.16
N TYR A 61 9.35 13.10 1.16
CA TYR A 61 10.26 11.96 1.24
C TYR A 61 9.51 10.62 1.29
N LEU A 62 8.31 10.59 1.86
CA LEU A 62 7.48 9.39 1.93
C LEU A 62 7.09 8.87 0.54
N SER A 63 6.69 9.76 -0.38
CA SER A 63 6.40 9.39 -1.77
C SER A 63 7.60 8.76 -2.48
N ALA A 64 8.82 9.22 -2.20
CA ALA A 64 10.04 8.64 -2.76
C ALA A 64 10.29 7.21 -2.23
N ILE A 65 10.17 6.99 -0.92
CA ILE A 65 10.34 5.65 -0.31
C ILE A 65 9.27 4.69 -0.84
N ILE A 66 8.02 5.15 -0.98
CA ILE A 66 6.93 4.36 -1.56
C ILE A 66 7.28 3.96 -3.00
N GLY A 67 7.80 4.90 -3.80
CA GLY A 67 8.29 4.65 -5.16
C GLY A 67 9.39 3.59 -5.20
N ASP A 68 10.35 3.63 -4.26
CA ASP A 68 11.41 2.64 -4.12
C ASP A 68 10.87 1.25 -3.78
N ALA A 69 9.91 1.15 -2.85
CA ALA A 69 9.25 -0.11 -2.51
C ALA A 69 8.55 -0.71 -3.74
N ILE A 70 7.73 0.09 -4.43
CA ILE A 70 7.00 -0.33 -5.64
C ILE A 70 7.97 -0.71 -6.75
N GLY A 71 9.04 0.06 -6.94
CA GLY A 71 10.08 -0.23 -7.92
C GLY A 71 10.76 -1.57 -7.70
N ASN A 72 11.06 -1.93 -6.45
CA ASN A 72 11.66 -3.21 -6.10
C ASN A 72 10.66 -4.37 -6.17
N LEU A 73 9.38 -4.19 -5.76
CA LEU A 73 8.31 -5.18 -5.96
C LEU A 73 8.14 -5.50 -7.46
N ARG A 74 8.04 -4.47 -8.30
CA ARG A 74 7.91 -4.66 -9.75
C ARG A 74 9.15 -5.34 -10.36
N SER A 75 10.33 -4.95 -9.92
CA SER A 75 11.58 -5.56 -10.38
C SER A 75 11.67 -7.03 -9.99
N SER A 76 11.21 -7.41 -8.77
CA SER A 76 11.16 -8.81 -8.34
C SER A 76 10.39 -9.68 -9.33
N LEU A 77 9.24 -9.21 -9.85
CA LEU A 77 8.44 -9.91 -10.85
C LEU A 77 9.17 -10.06 -12.20
N ASP A 78 9.91 -9.03 -12.65
CA ASP A 78 10.69 -9.12 -13.88
C ASP A 78 11.88 -10.09 -13.75
N TYR A 79 12.58 -10.07 -12.61
CA TYR A 79 13.64 -11.04 -12.33
C TYR A 79 13.12 -12.46 -12.20
N LEU A 80 11.90 -12.65 -11.65
CA LEU A 80 11.22 -13.93 -11.62
C LEU A 80 11.02 -14.47 -13.05
N MET A 81 10.47 -13.65 -13.96
CA MET A 81 10.31 -14.06 -15.35
C MET A 81 11.63 -14.38 -16.03
N GLY A 82 12.67 -13.58 -15.79
CA GLY A 82 14.01 -13.87 -16.28
C GLY A 82 14.55 -15.23 -15.80
N GLY A 83 14.34 -15.53 -14.51
CA GLY A 83 14.74 -16.79 -13.88
C GLY A 83 13.99 -18.02 -14.41
N VAL A 84 12.71 -17.84 -14.78
CA VAL A 84 11.90 -18.89 -15.39
C VAL A 84 12.27 -19.12 -16.87
N VAL A 85 12.40 -18.04 -17.63
CA VAL A 85 12.58 -18.11 -19.10
C VAL A 85 13.99 -18.56 -19.50
N LYS A 86 15.01 -18.20 -18.72
CA LYS A 86 16.42 -18.53 -19.01
C LYS A 86 16.68 -20.04 -19.17
N PRO A 87 16.29 -20.91 -18.24
CA PRO A 87 16.48 -22.36 -18.39
C PRO A 87 15.62 -22.98 -19.48
N LEU A 88 14.56 -22.29 -19.96
CA LEU A 88 13.75 -22.69 -21.12
C LEU A 88 14.39 -22.29 -22.46
N GLY A 89 15.56 -21.68 -22.45
CA GLY A 89 16.27 -21.22 -23.66
C GLY A 89 15.90 -19.83 -24.15
N GLY A 90 15.10 -19.10 -23.38
CA GLY A 90 14.69 -17.73 -23.69
C GLY A 90 15.74 -16.68 -23.28
N ASN A 91 15.50 -15.44 -23.70
CA ASN A 91 16.34 -14.29 -23.36
C ASN A 91 15.74 -13.46 -22.22
N PRO A 92 16.31 -13.47 -21.00
CA PRO A 92 15.80 -12.70 -19.86
C PRO A 92 15.69 -11.19 -20.13
N ALA A 93 16.57 -10.63 -20.98
CA ALA A 93 16.54 -9.18 -21.30
C ALA A 93 15.37 -8.76 -22.21
N LYS A 94 14.64 -9.71 -22.78
CA LYS A 94 13.52 -9.45 -23.70
C LYS A 94 12.16 -9.82 -23.12
N VAL A 95 12.10 -10.19 -21.84
CA VAL A 95 10.85 -10.59 -21.17
C VAL A 95 10.58 -9.71 -19.98
N THR A 96 9.30 -9.55 -19.71
CA THR A 96 8.78 -8.88 -18.51
C THR A 96 7.68 -9.77 -17.94
N PHE A 97 7.32 -9.54 -16.68
CA PHE A 97 6.18 -10.22 -16.07
C PHE A 97 4.89 -9.85 -16.84
N PRO A 98 4.01 -10.83 -17.15
CA PRO A 98 2.77 -10.58 -17.88
C PRO A 98 1.79 -9.74 -17.04
N PHE A 99 1.31 -8.63 -17.64
CA PHE A 99 0.26 -7.79 -17.10
C PHE A 99 -0.66 -7.34 -18.23
N ALA A 100 -1.94 -7.19 -17.93
CA ALA A 100 -2.87 -6.59 -18.87
C ALA A 100 -3.99 -5.83 -18.16
N ASP A 101 -4.82 -5.10 -18.90
CA ASP A 101 -5.96 -4.40 -18.33
C ASP A 101 -7.21 -5.29 -18.23
N ASN A 102 -7.18 -6.49 -18.80
CA ASN A 102 -8.29 -7.44 -18.75
C ASN A 102 -7.80 -8.89 -18.89
N GLU A 103 -8.68 -9.84 -18.60
CA GLU A 103 -8.40 -11.27 -18.63
C GLU A 103 -7.88 -11.76 -20.00
N LYS A 104 -8.55 -11.36 -21.11
CA LYS A 104 -8.16 -11.78 -22.46
C LYS A 104 -6.74 -11.33 -22.81
N GLY A 105 -6.42 -10.07 -22.51
CA GLY A 105 -5.08 -9.51 -22.71
C GLY A 105 -4.05 -10.25 -21.84
N PHE A 106 -4.35 -10.50 -20.58
CA PHE A 106 -3.46 -11.21 -19.66
C PHE A 106 -3.13 -12.63 -20.16
N LYS A 107 -4.14 -13.41 -20.55
CA LYS A 107 -3.94 -14.73 -21.14
C LYS A 107 -3.13 -14.68 -22.44
N GLY A 108 -3.25 -13.60 -23.22
CA GLY A 108 -2.41 -13.34 -24.38
C GLY A 108 -0.95 -13.11 -24.01
N GLU A 109 -0.69 -12.28 -23.00
CA GLU A 109 0.67 -12.00 -22.49
C GLU A 109 1.34 -13.25 -21.94
N VAL A 110 0.62 -14.09 -21.16
CA VAL A 110 1.14 -15.37 -20.63
C VAL A 110 1.56 -16.32 -21.76
N ARG A 111 0.87 -16.30 -22.89
CA ARG A 111 1.16 -17.16 -24.07
C ARG A 111 2.07 -16.51 -25.09
N ALA A 112 2.64 -15.34 -24.77
CA ALA A 112 3.53 -14.64 -25.69
C ALA A 112 4.77 -15.48 -25.99
N ALA A 113 5.11 -15.59 -27.27
CA ALA A 113 6.22 -16.43 -27.77
C ALA A 113 7.57 -16.21 -27.05
N PRO A 114 7.96 -14.99 -26.65
CA PRO A 114 9.23 -14.79 -25.94
C PRO A 114 9.31 -15.46 -24.57
N LEU A 115 8.17 -15.80 -23.94
CA LEU A 115 8.15 -16.42 -22.59
C LEU A 115 8.48 -17.91 -22.62
N LEU A 116 8.26 -18.59 -23.76
CA LEU A 116 8.56 -20.03 -23.92
C LEU A 116 7.96 -20.92 -22.83
N LEU A 117 6.87 -20.52 -22.19
CA LEU A 117 6.27 -21.26 -21.10
C LEU A 117 5.72 -22.62 -21.57
N THR A 118 6.02 -23.66 -20.80
CA THR A 118 5.40 -24.96 -20.98
C THR A 118 3.92 -24.92 -20.57
N PRO A 119 3.06 -25.89 -21.00
CA PRO A 119 1.67 -25.91 -20.60
C PRO A 119 1.46 -25.84 -19.08
N ASP A 120 2.25 -26.57 -18.29
CA ASP A 120 2.18 -26.57 -16.83
C ASP A 120 2.49 -25.18 -16.24
N LEU A 121 3.46 -24.47 -16.80
CA LEU A 121 3.79 -23.09 -16.40
C LEU A 121 2.70 -22.11 -16.82
N VAL A 122 2.12 -22.28 -18.02
CA VAL A 122 0.97 -21.47 -18.45
C VAL A 122 -0.18 -21.60 -17.45
N ASP A 123 -0.47 -22.81 -16.95
CA ASP A 123 -1.52 -23.04 -15.95
C ASP A 123 -1.20 -22.39 -14.60
N VAL A 124 0.09 -22.33 -14.22
CA VAL A 124 0.52 -21.58 -13.01
C VAL A 124 0.32 -20.08 -13.20
N PHE A 125 0.79 -19.52 -14.33
CA PHE A 125 0.68 -18.09 -14.60
C PHE A 125 -0.75 -17.64 -14.84
N ASP A 126 -1.60 -18.43 -15.51
CA ASP A 126 -3.02 -18.09 -15.74
C ASP A 126 -3.78 -17.86 -14.43
N LYS A 127 -3.43 -18.59 -13.35
CA LYS A 127 -4.06 -18.46 -12.02
C LYS A 127 -3.68 -17.19 -11.28
N ILE A 128 -2.63 -16.47 -11.74
CA ILE A 128 -2.19 -15.23 -11.10
C ILE A 128 -3.19 -14.10 -11.34
N GLU A 129 -3.78 -14.05 -12.55
CA GLU A 129 -4.80 -13.07 -12.94
C GLU A 129 -4.37 -11.61 -12.68
N ALA A 130 -3.13 -11.24 -13.08
CA ALA A 130 -2.56 -9.91 -12.88
C ALA A 130 -3.14 -8.87 -13.87
N TYR A 131 -4.45 -8.61 -13.73
CA TYR A 131 -5.22 -7.65 -14.52
C TYR A 131 -6.26 -6.92 -13.63
N GLU A 132 -6.85 -5.82 -14.16
CA GLU A 132 -7.89 -5.08 -13.47
C GLU A 132 -9.12 -5.97 -13.21
N GLY A 133 -9.46 -6.18 -11.94
CA GLY A 133 -10.56 -7.06 -11.51
C GLY A 133 -10.21 -8.53 -11.32
N GLY A 134 -8.99 -8.97 -11.66
CA GLY A 134 -8.50 -10.32 -11.39
C GLY A 134 -8.05 -10.53 -9.94
N ALA A 135 -7.78 -11.79 -9.57
CA ALA A 135 -7.28 -12.13 -8.23
C ALA A 135 -5.93 -11.44 -7.94
N GLY A 136 -5.04 -11.34 -8.94
CA GLY A 136 -3.75 -10.64 -8.87
C GLY A 136 -3.81 -9.13 -9.14
N ARG A 137 -4.95 -8.48 -8.90
CA ARG A 137 -5.11 -7.02 -9.11
C ARG A 137 -4.07 -6.17 -8.36
N ASN A 138 -3.56 -6.65 -7.22
CA ASN A 138 -2.52 -5.94 -6.48
C ASN A 138 -1.21 -5.89 -7.28
N LEU A 139 -0.83 -7.00 -7.94
CA LEU A 139 0.34 -7.04 -8.82
C LEU A 139 0.15 -6.14 -10.05
N TRP A 140 -1.06 -6.15 -10.63
CA TRP A 140 -1.41 -5.23 -11.71
C TRP A 140 -1.30 -3.77 -11.27
N ALA A 141 -1.80 -3.43 -10.08
CA ALA A 141 -1.72 -2.07 -9.52
C ALA A 141 -0.26 -1.64 -9.28
N ILE A 142 0.61 -2.54 -8.76
CA ILE A 142 2.07 -2.28 -8.65
C ILE A 142 2.67 -1.91 -10.01
N ASN A 143 2.31 -2.63 -11.08
CA ASN A 143 2.78 -2.30 -12.42
C ASN A 143 2.30 -0.90 -12.88
N LYS A 144 1.04 -0.53 -12.59
CA LYS A 144 0.50 0.80 -12.93
C LYS A 144 1.18 1.90 -12.12
N LEU A 145 1.34 1.72 -10.81
CA LEU A 145 2.03 2.67 -9.92
C LEU A 145 3.50 2.85 -10.34
N ARG A 146 4.20 1.78 -10.69
CA ARG A 146 5.59 1.87 -11.18
C ARG A 146 5.70 2.68 -12.46
N ASN A 147 4.72 2.57 -13.37
CA ASN A 147 4.70 3.36 -14.60
C ASN A 147 4.43 4.85 -14.32
N ILE A 148 3.61 5.18 -13.31
CA ILE A 148 3.38 6.56 -12.88
C ILE A 148 4.66 7.14 -12.29
N ASP A 149 5.28 6.45 -11.32
CA ASP A 149 6.52 6.84 -10.67
C ASP A 149 7.65 7.11 -11.69
N LYS A 150 7.81 6.23 -12.67
CA LYS A 150 8.82 6.38 -13.72
C LYS A 150 8.63 7.61 -14.62
N HIS A 151 7.37 8.05 -14.81
CA HIS A 151 7.06 9.08 -15.81
C HIS A 151 6.60 10.42 -15.21
N ARG A 152 6.20 10.47 -13.94
CA ARG A 152 5.57 11.64 -13.29
C ARG A 152 6.27 12.14 -12.04
N LEU A 153 7.39 11.58 -11.66
CA LEU A 153 8.26 11.98 -10.56
C LEU A 153 7.91 11.42 -9.16
N LEU A 154 6.66 11.38 -8.72
CA LEU A 154 6.31 10.84 -7.39
C LEU A 154 4.88 10.28 -7.41
N ILE A 155 4.67 9.20 -6.66
CA ILE A 155 3.34 8.64 -6.41
C ILE A 155 2.59 9.58 -5.50
N THR A 156 1.38 9.96 -5.90
CA THR A 156 0.55 10.86 -5.11
C THR A 156 -0.10 10.10 -3.97
N VAL A 157 0.01 10.65 -2.76
CA VAL A 157 -0.62 10.09 -1.57
C VAL A 157 -1.36 11.18 -0.79
N ASN A 158 -2.50 10.81 -0.23
CA ASN A 158 -3.25 11.63 0.71
C ASN A 158 -2.92 11.20 2.14
N HIS A 159 -2.65 12.17 2.97
CA HIS A 159 -2.38 11.98 4.38
C HIS A 159 -3.68 12.22 5.16
N LEU A 160 -4.17 11.20 5.84
CA LEU A 160 -5.24 11.32 6.80
C LEU A 160 -4.66 11.34 8.20
N ALA A 161 -5.00 12.35 8.94
CA ALA A 161 -4.62 12.49 10.33
C ALA A 161 -5.89 12.47 11.20
N GLY A 162 -5.81 11.93 12.40
CA GLY A 162 -6.97 11.83 13.26
C GLY A 162 -6.61 11.54 14.70
N ILE A 163 -7.63 11.31 15.49
CA ILE A 163 -7.48 10.88 16.87
C ILE A 163 -8.26 9.61 17.13
N LYS A 164 -7.72 8.79 18.01
CA LYS A 164 -8.35 7.60 18.57
C LYS A 164 -8.58 7.83 20.04
N ALA A 165 -9.82 7.71 20.49
CA ALA A 165 -10.18 7.92 21.88
C ALA A 165 -11.35 7.03 22.30
N SER A 166 -11.52 6.89 23.61
CA SER A 166 -12.75 6.36 24.19
C SER A 166 -13.35 7.42 25.09
N TRP A 167 -14.68 7.55 25.06
CA TRP A 167 -15.38 8.54 25.87
C TRP A 167 -16.77 8.08 26.26
N ARG A 168 -17.32 8.73 27.28
CA ARG A 168 -18.71 8.62 27.69
C ARG A 168 -19.41 9.95 27.38
N ALA A 169 -20.63 9.87 26.88
CA ALA A 169 -21.50 11.02 26.68
C ALA A 169 -22.91 10.64 27.17
N GLY A 170 -23.33 11.18 28.31
CA GLY A 170 -24.54 10.77 29.01
C GLY A 170 -24.53 9.28 29.37
N SER A 171 -25.54 8.52 28.93
CA SER A 171 -25.64 7.07 29.13
C SER A 171 -24.87 6.25 28.08
N SER A 172 -24.31 6.88 27.04
CA SER A 172 -23.64 6.22 25.94
C SER A 172 -22.13 6.14 26.18
N THR A 173 -21.53 4.98 25.89
CA THR A 173 -20.09 4.77 25.94
C THR A 173 -19.59 4.46 24.55
N PHE A 174 -18.56 5.16 24.14
CA PHE A 174 -17.87 5.00 22.86
C PHE A 174 -16.46 4.48 23.16
N THR A 175 -16.13 3.32 22.60
CA THR A 175 -14.84 2.68 22.88
C THR A 175 -14.01 2.61 21.61
N ASN A 176 -12.75 3.08 21.70
CA ASN A 176 -11.76 2.94 20.63
C ASN A 176 -12.22 3.55 19.29
N CYS A 177 -12.92 4.66 19.35
CA CYS A 177 -13.40 5.35 18.15
C CYS A 177 -12.31 6.19 17.53
N GLY A 178 -12.19 6.09 16.18
CA GLY A 178 -11.29 6.92 15.37
C GLY A 178 -12.07 8.01 14.65
N MET A 179 -11.49 9.20 14.58
CA MET A 179 -11.99 10.30 13.79
C MET A 179 -10.86 10.88 12.95
N TRP A 180 -11.16 11.14 11.67
CA TRP A 180 -10.17 11.52 10.68
C TRP A 180 -10.42 12.92 10.16
N VAL A 181 -9.34 13.62 9.89
CA VAL A 181 -9.28 14.90 9.17
C VAL A 181 -8.21 14.79 8.10
N GLU A 182 -8.34 15.53 7.03
CA GLU A 182 -7.27 15.65 6.04
C GLU A 182 -6.06 16.36 6.65
N ALA A 183 -4.86 15.81 6.48
CA ALA A 183 -3.64 16.40 7.02
C ALA A 183 -3.40 17.81 6.46
N GLY A 184 -2.85 18.71 7.28
CA GLY A 184 -2.70 20.12 6.94
C GLY A 184 -3.97 20.95 7.13
N LYS A 185 -5.08 20.33 7.55
CA LYS A 185 -6.32 21.04 7.87
C LYS A 185 -6.63 20.94 9.36
N GLN A 186 -7.13 22.03 9.92
CA GLN A 186 -7.74 22.04 11.24
C GLN A 186 -9.14 21.42 11.14
N GLY A 187 -9.43 20.40 11.93
CA GLY A 187 -10.72 19.73 11.95
C GLY A 187 -11.29 19.60 13.35
N LYS A 188 -12.64 19.75 13.45
CA LYS A 188 -13.37 19.41 14.68
C LYS A 188 -13.58 17.91 14.70
N ALA A 189 -12.80 17.24 15.53
CA ALA A 189 -12.84 15.80 15.65
C ALA A 189 -14.06 15.30 16.43
N ILE A 190 -14.45 15.99 17.54
CA ILE A 190 -15.63 15.66 18.35
C ILE A 190 -16.40 16.93 18.67
N ARG A 191 -17.74 16.83 18.64
CA ARG A 191 -18.64 17.78 19.27
C ARG A 191 -19.66 17.04 20.11
N ALA A 192 -19.64 17.24 21.43
CA ALA A 192 -20.51 16.55 22.36
C ALA A 192 -21.01 17.51 23.45
N PRO A 193 -22.17 17.21 24.11
CA PRO A 193 -22.63 17.98 25.26
C PRO A 193 -21.57 17.96 26.37
N ALA A 194 -21.16 19.15 26.83
CA ALA A 194 -20.07 19.29 27.80
C ALA A 194 -20.42 18.79 29.21
N ALA A 195 -21.70 18.79 29.57
CA ALA A 195 -22.15 18.43 30.92
C ALA A 195 -21.91 16.97 31.28
N ASP A 196 -22.00 16.08 30.27
CA ASP A 196 -21.96 14.63 30.46
C ASP A 196 -20.84 13.94 29.67
N PHE A 197 -19.84 14.72 29.22
CA PHE A 197 -18.73 14.20 28.43
C PHE A 197 -17.50 13.97 29.27
N GLU A 198 -16.98 12.76 29.20
CA GLU A 198 -15.74 12.33 29.87
C GLU A 198 -14.93 11.42 28.95
N PHE A 199 -13.63 11.74 28.76
CA PHE A 199 -12.71 10.79 28.16
C PHE A 199 -12.43 9.63 29.12
N THR A 200 -12.68 8.40 28.65
CA THR A 200 -12.30 7.18 29.34
C THR A 200 -10.92 6.66 28.91
N SER A 201 -10.41 7.12 27.76
CA SER A 201 -8.99 7.04 27.39
C SER A 201 -8.56 8.38 26.78
N TYR A 202 -7.31 8.76 27.02
CA TYR A 202 -6.77 10.00 26.44
C TYR A 202 -6.71 9.90 24.91
N PRO A 203 -7.04 10.98 24.17
CA PRO A 203 -6.93 11.00 22.72
C PRO A 203 -5.49 10.75 22.25
N THR A 204 -5.30 9.78 21.38
CA THR A 204 -4.01 9.48 20.75
C THR A 204 -4.07 9.80 19.24
N PRO A 205 -3.03 10.38 18.67
CA PRO A 205 -3.00 10.66 17.24
C PRO A 205 -2.95 9.38 16.43
N MET A 206 -3.52 9.45 15.23
CA MET A 206 -3.44 8.42 14.20
C MET A 206 -3.11 9.06 12.87
N PHE A 207 -2.29 8.37 12.08
CA PHE A 207 -1.98 8.78 10.72
C PHE A 207 -2.17 7.59 9.79
N GLN A 208 -2.77 7.86 8.62
CA GLN A 208 -2.88 6.89 7.54
C GLN A 208 -2.45 7.56 6.24
N ILE A 209 -1.75 6.81 5.43
CA ILE A 209 -1.32 7.24 4.11
C ILE A 209 -2.11 6.44 3.08
N MET A 210 -2.89 7.14 2.28
CA MET A 210 -3.73 6.57 1.24
C MET A 210 -3.16 6.90 -0.13
N PHE A 211 -3.25 5.98 -1.09
CA PHE A 211 -2.96 6.33 -2.47
C PHE A 211 -4.01 7.31 -3.01
N ASP A 212 -3.52 8.33 -3.71
CA ASP A 212 -4.35 9.26 -4.51
C ASP A 212 -4.06 9.06 -6.00
N GLU A 213 -4.23 7.83 -6.46
CA GLU A 213 -3.92 7.42 -7.82
C GLU A 213 -5.13 6.73 -8.46
N PRO A 214 -5.52 7.11 -9.69
CA PRO A 214 -6.77 6.65 -10.31
C PRO A 214 -6.79 5.16 -10.65
N LYS A 215 -5.63 4.50 -10.62
CA LYS A 215 -5.47 3.06 -10.89
C LYS A 215 -5.41 2.20 -9.64
N VAL A 216 -5.54 2.81 -8.50
CA VAL A 216 -5.65 2.13 -7.20
C VAL A 216 -7.07 2.36 -6.67
N PRO A 217 -7.75 1.37 -6.09
CA PRO A 217 -9.07 1.58 -5.50
C PRO A 217 -9.04 2.74 -4.49
N PRO A 218 -10.09 3.58 -4.43
CA PRO A 218 -10.16 4.66 -3.46
C PRO A 218 -10.02 4.11 -2.03
N PHE A 219 -9.43 4.89 -1.15
CA PHE A 219 -9.16 4.53 0.25
C PHE A 219 -8.23 3.32 0.44
N THR A 220 -7.36 3.03 -0.53
CA THR A 220 -6.33 2.02 -0.37
C THR A 220 -5.18 2.57 0.46
N GLU A 221 -4.99 2.02 1.66
CA GLU A 221 -3.89 2.36 2.55
C GLU A 221 -2.57 1.79 2.02
N VAL A 222 -1.52 2.63 2.02
CA VAL A 222 -0.23 2.31 1.39
C VAL A 222 0.45 1.11 2.07
N GLY A 223 0.61 1.12 3.39
CA GLY A 223 1.32 0.06 4.12
C GLY A 223 0.72 -1.33 3.90
N PRO A 224 -0.56 -1.56 4.24
CA PRO A 224 -1.24 -2.83 4.00
C PRO A 224 -1.20 -3.30 2.55
N PHE A 225 -1.35 -2.37 1.58
CA PHE A 225 -1.28 -2.70 0.17
C PHE A 225 0.10 -3.22 -0.24
N LEU A 226 1.18 -2.56 0.20
CA LEU A 226 2.55 -2.98 -0.11
C LEU A 226 2.89 -4.35 0.49
N HIS A 227 2.44 -4.62 1.73
CA HIS A 227 2.59 -5.92 2.38
C HIS A 227 1.84 -7.03 1.63
N LEU A 228 0.59 -6.78 1.21
CA LEU A 228 -0.17 -7.74 0.41
C LEU A 228 0.52 -8.05 -0.90
N ALA A 229 0.99 -7.04 -1.63
CA ALA A 229 1.72 -7.24 -2.88
C ALA A 229 3.03 -8.03 -2.68
N ALA A 230 3.78 -7.76 -1.60
CA ALA A 230 4.97 -8.53 -1.26
C ALA A 230 4.64 -10.00 -0.93
N SER A 231 3.53 -10.25 -0.23
CA SER A 231 3.03 -11.60 0.07
C SER A 231 2.60 -12.35 -1.19
N ASP A 232 1.91 -11.68 -2.12
CA ASP A 232 1.50 -12.26 -3.40
C ASP A 232 2.73 -12.70 -4.22
N ILE A 233 3.77 -11.87 -4.27
CA ILE A 233 5.04 -12.18 -4.96
C ILE A 233 5.76 -13.37 -4.29
N ASP A 234 5.83 -13.38 -2.96
CA ASP A 234 6.48 -14.48 -2.22
C ASP A 234 5.76 -15.82 -2.46
N SER A 235 4.43 -15.81 -2.43
CA SER A 235 3.60 -16.97 -2.72
C SER A 235 3.84 -17.51 -4.13
N LEU A 236 3.99 -16.62 -5.11
CA LEU A 236 4.30 -16.99 -6.48
C LEU A 236 5.70 -17.61 -6.60
N LEU A 237 6.73 -17.02 -5.97
CA LEU A 237 8.07 -17.57 -5.92
C LEU A 237 8.07 -18.98 -5.33
N GLN A 238 7.38 -19.19 -4.21
CA GLN A 238 7.26 -20.50 -3.57
C GLN A 238 6.53 -21.53 -4.44
N SER A 239 5.54 -21.10 -5.22
CA SER A 239 4.81 -22.00 -6.13
C SER A 239 5.69 -22.46 -7.28
N LEU A 240 6.54 -21.60 -7.83
CA LEU A 240 7.46 -21.91 -8.92
C LEU A 240 8.65 -22.78 -8.47
N GLU A 241 9.06 -22.74 -7.21
CA GLU A 241 10.10 -23.63 -6.65
C GLU A 241 9.62 -25.09 -6.53
N LYS A 242 8.32 -25.33 -6.58
CA LYS A 242 7.72 -26.67 -6.45
C LYS A 242 7.44 -27.33 -7.82
N VAL A 243 7.61 -26.59 -8.90
CA VAL A 243 7.42 -27.05 -10.30
C VAL A 243 8.76 -27.50 -10.88
#